data_a4409b18f62259af641c6bb2172b4f0d
#
_entry.id   a4409b18f62259af641c6bb2172b4f0d
#
_cell.length_a   1.000
_cell.length_b   1.000
_cell.length_c   1.000
_cell.angle_alpha   90.00
_cell.angle_beta   90.00
_cell.angle_gamma   90.00
#
_symmetry.space_group_name_H-M   'P 1'
#
loop_
_entity.id
_entity.type
_entity.pdbx_description
1 polymer ?
#
loop_
_entity_poly.entity_id
_entity_poly.type
_entity_poly.pdbx_seq_one_letter_code
_entity_poly.pdbx_strand_id
1 'polypeptide(L)'
;MKRVADKLEEFLDLGGIKKDVVLLAVSGIAVVASLLKWQPLPFDLAWIAIVLCGLPIILEAIIGLVTAFDIKADVLVSLALVASVCIGEIFAAGEVAFIMQLGGLLEELTVAKARAGIEKLVHLTPQTARVLRGGEEEIIPAQEVQVGDRLRVLPGEGVPVDGVIVEGQTSIN
;
A
#
# COMPACT_ATOMS: atom_id res chain seq x y z
N MET A 1 -2.74 -3.67 26.40
CA MET A 1 -1.76 -3.07 25.49
C MET A 1 -2.17 -3.19 24.03
N LYS A 2 -2.59 -4.36 23.52
CA LYS A 2 -3.09 -4.51 22.12
C LYS A 2 -4.18 -3.49 21.74
N ARG A 3 -5.22 -3.28 22.55
CA ARG A 3 -6.30 -2.31 22.24
C ARG A 3 -5.84 -0.85 22.10
N VAL A 4 -4.73 -0.47 22.72
CA VAL A 4 -4.18 0.89 22.59
C VAL A 4 -3.32 0.98 21.32
N ALA A 5 -2.61 -0.09 20.99
CA ALA A 5 -1.86 -0.21 19.74
C ALA A 5 -2.80 -0.14 18.52
N ASP A 6 -3.88 -0.94 18.52
CA ASP A 6 -4.88 -0.96 17.44
C ASP A 6 -5.51 0.44 17.19
N LYS A 7 -5.80 1.18 18.28
CA LYS A 7 -6.33 2.55 18.16
C LYS A 7 -5.31 3.57 17.67
N LEU A 8 -4.03 3.37 17.99
CA LEU A 8 -2.95 4.23 17.50
C LEU A 8 -2.66 3.95 16.02
N GLU A 9 -2.68 2.70 15.58
CA GLU A 9 -2.59 2.34 14.16
C GLU A 9 -3.75 2.94 13.37
N GLU A 10 -4.99 2.78 13.85
CA GLU A 10 -6.18 3.36 13.22
C GLU A 10 -6.08 4.90 13.12
N PHE A 11 -5.50 5.55 14.13
CA PHE A 11 -5.29 7.01 14.11
C PHE A 11 -4.19 7.43 13.13
N LEU A 12 -3.12 6.66 12.99
CA LEU A 12 -2.05 6.91 12.03
C LEU A 12 -2.54 6.72 10.58
N ASP A 13 -3.39 5.73 10.34
CA ASP A 13 -3.99 5.45 9.01
C ASP A 13 -5.13 6.40 8.62
N LEU A 14 -5.64 7.21 9.56
CA LEU A 14 -6.70 8.17 9.29
C LEU A 14 -6.25 9.22 8.27
N GLY A 15 -6.79 9.16 7.05
CA GLY A 15 -6.55 10.12 5.97
C GLY A 15 -5.82 9.58 4.74
N GLY A 16 -5.25 8.37 4.82
CA GLY A 16 -4.65 7.66 3.70
C GLY A 16 -3.53 8.43 2.98
N ILE A 17 -3.11 7.94 1.85
CA ILE A 17 -2.00 8.45 1.01
C ILE A 17 -2.02 9.98 0.80
N LYS A 18 -3.20 10.58 0.69
CA LYS A 18 -3.30 12.05 0.46
C LYS A 18 -2.79 12.85 1.66
N LYS A 19 -3.09 12.40 2.87
CA LYS A 19 -2.58 13.01 4.11
C LYS A 19 -1.06 12.90 4.16
N ASP A 20 -0.53 11.71 3.88
CA ASP A 20 0.91 11.44 3.96
C ASP A 20 1.70 12.25 2.94
N VAL A 21 1.18 12.41 1.72
CA VAL A 21 1.76 13.31 0.70
C VAL A 21 1.79 14.76 1.19
N VAL A 22 0.72 15.26 1.81
CA VAL A 22 0.67 16.64 2.30
C VAL A 22 1.64 16.84 3.47
N LEU A 23 1.65 15.93 4.45
CA LEU A 23 2.57 15.98 5.58
C LEU A 23 4.03 15.92 5.12
N LEU A 24 4.32 15.05 4.15
CA LEU A 24 5.65 14.92 3.56
C LEU A 24 6.06 16.18 2.82
N ALA A 25 5.16 16.80 2.03
CA ALA A 25 5.45 18.05 1.33
C ALA A 25 5.77 19.20 2.31
N VAL A 26 4.98 19.34 3.37
CA VAL A 26 5.23 20.34 4.42
C VAL A 26 6.55 20.08 5.13
N SER A 27 6.84 18.83 5.49
CA SER A 27 8.10 18.44 6.13
C SER A 27 9.29 18.68 5.22
N GLY A 28 9.18 18.37 3.92
CA GLY A 28 10.25 18.63 2.94
C GLY A 28 10.56 20.13 2.80
N ILE A 29 9.55 20.98 2.75
CA ILE A 29 9.73 22.44 2.73
C ILE A 29 10.43 22.90 4.00
N ALA A 30 10.04 22.37 5.16
CA ALA A 30 10.64 22.72 6.44
C ALA A 30 12.11 22.32 6.54
N VAL A 31 12.46 21.10 6.06
CA VAL A 31 13.85 20.62 6.01
C VAL A 31 14.71 21.48 5.07
N VAL A 32 14.19 21.81 3.87
CA VAL A 32 14.89 22.69 2.92
C VAL A 32 15.09 24.10 3.50
N ALA A 33 14.08 24.64 4.14
CA ALA A 33 14.18 25.95 4.79
C ALA A 33 15.22 25.95 5.93
N SER A 34 15.26 24.88 6.73
CA SER A 34 16.29 24.69 7.76
C SER A 34 17.70 24.60 7.16
N LEU A 35 17.87 23.82 6.06
CA LEU A 35 19.12 23.71 5.32
C LEU A 35 19.63 25.08 4.82
N LEU A 36 18.72 25.91 4.33
CA LEU A 36 19.02 27.26 3.87
C LEU A 36 19.22 28.27 5.02
N LYS A 37 19.15 27.79 6.28
CA LYS A 37 19.23 28.63 7.49
C LYS A 37 18.20 29.77 7.52
N TRP A 38 17.09 29.57 6.80
CA TRP A 38 15.96 30.49 6.83
C TRP A 38 15.13 30.21 8.09
N GLN A 39 15.37 31.00 9.12
CA GLN A 39 14.74 30.84 10.44
C GLN A 39 13.83 32.04 10.74
N PRO A 40 12.60 32.07 10.22
CA PRO A 40 11.63 33.09 10.57
C PRO A 40 11.05 32.93 11.98
N LEU A 41 11.32 31.77 12.61
CA LEU A 41 10.84 31.38 13.93
C LEU A 41 12.03 31.27 14.93
N PRO A 42 11.76 31.34 16.23
CA PRO A 42 12.81 31.23 17.27
C PRO A 42 13.34 29.80 17.43
N PHE A 43 12.89 28.84 16.65
CA PHE A 43 13.31 27.44 16.65
C PHE A 43 13.63 26.97 15.21
N ASP A 44 14.42 25.90 15.11
CA ASP A 44 14.77 25.31 13.83
C ASP A 44 13.52 24.70 13.15
N LEU A 45 13.31 25.01 11.88
CA LEU A 45 12.17 24.52 11.11
C LEU A 45 12.19 23.00 10.92
N ALA A 46 13.36 22.35 11.06
CA ALA A 46 13.46 20.90 11.04
C ALA A 46 12.64 20.20 12.13
N TRP A 47 12.28 20.91 13.23
CA TRP A 47 11.35 20.39 14.23
C TRP A 47 9.98 20.04 13.64
N ILE A 48 9.53 20.75 12.61
CA ILE A 48 8.28 20.45 11.92
C ILE A 48 8.36 19.05 11.29
N ALA A 49 9.47 18.74 10.63
CA ALA A 49 9.69 17.41 10.04
C ALA A 49 9.79 16.32 11.11
N ILE A 50 10.49 16.58 12.22
CA ILE A 50 10.60 15.65 13.34
C ILE A 50 9.22 15.32 13.92
N VAL A 51 8.36 16.31 14.09
CA VAL A 51 7.02 16.09 14.65
C VAL A 51 6.10 15.40 13.62
N LEU A 52 6.09 15.85 12.37
CA LEU A 52 5.15 15.33 11.36
C LEU A 52 5.55 13.95 10.81
N CYS A 53 6.83 13.70 10.64
CA CYS A 53 7.34 12.43 10.11
C CYS A 53 7.97 11.55 11.19
N GLY A 54 8.75 12.12 12.10
CA GLY A 54 9.49 11.37 13.11
C GLY A 54 8.60 10.77 14.21
N LEU A 55 7.57 11.50 14.64
CA LEU A 55 6.66 10.99 15.68
C LEU A 55 5.88 9.74 15.23
N PRO A 56 5.28 9.68 14.03
CA PRO A 56 4.69 8.46 13.50
C PRO A 56 5.67 7.28 13.48
N ILE A 57 6.88 7.46 12.97
CA ILE A 57 7.92 6.42 12.91
C ILE A 57 8.25 5.87 14.30
N ILE A 58 8.41 6.74 15.30
CA ILE A 58 8.66 6.33 16.69
C ILE A 58 7.49 5.54 17.26
N LEU A 59 6.26 5.97 16.98
CA LEU A 59 5.05 5.27 17.44
C LEU A 59 4.93 3.89 16.80
N GLU A 60 5.14 3.76 15.50
CA GLU A 60 5.14 2.48 14.77
C GLU A 60 6.23 1.54 15.29
N ALA A 61 7.44 2.06 15.54
CA ALA A 61 8.53 1.30 16.13
C ALA A 61 8.17 0.75 17.53
N ILE A 62 7.55 1.56 18.38
CA ILE A 62 7.08 1.13 19.71
C ILE A 62 5.98 0.08 19.61
N ILE A 63 5.01 0.30 18.73
CA ILE A 63 3.90 -0.64 18.50
C ILE A 63 4.45 -1.97 18.00
N GLY A 64 5.31 -1.98 16.98
CA GLY A 64 5.93 -3.18 16.43
C GLY A 64 6.74 -3.96 17.47
N LEU A 65 7.51 -3.26 18.28
CA LEU A 65 8.31 -3.88 19.34
C LEU A 65 7.45 -4.50 20.44
N VAL A 66 6.36 -3.83 20.85
CA VAL A 66 5.50 -4.30 21.95
C VAL A 66 4.51 -5.38 21.51
N THR A 67 4.04 -5.34 20.26
CA THR A 67 3.00 -6.28 19.77
C THR A 67 3.56 -7.55 19.16
N ALA A 68 4.62 -7.44 18.37
CA ALA A 68 5.17 -8.56 17.59
C ALA A 68 6.61 -8.94 17.96
N PHE A 69 7.28 -8.16 18.83
CA PHE A 69 8.74 -8.28 19.09
C PHE A 69 9.54 -8.18 17.78
N ASP A 70 9.02 -7.43 16.82
CA ASP A 70 9.56 -7.30 15.48
C ASP A 70 10.50 -6.08 15.44
N ILE A 71 11.80 -6.36 15.31
CA ILE A 71 12.83 -5.32 15.22
C ILE A 71 12.96 -4.93 13.74
N LYS A 72 12.08 -4.03 13.30
CA LYS A 72 12.14 -3.45 11.96
C LYS A 72 13.12 -2.28 11.88
N ALA A 73 13.34 -1.82 10.65
CA ALA A 73 14.15 -0.62 10.38
C ALA A 73 13.68 0.60 11.19
N ASP A 74 12.37 0.72 11.45
CA ASP A 74 11.74 1.81 12.20
C ASP A 74 12.29 1.93 13.62
N VAL A 75 12.65 0.82 14.29
CA VAL A 75 13.26 0.82 15.61
C VAL A 75 14.65 1.44 15.56
N LEU A 76 15.46 1.08 14.56
CA LEU A 76 16.82 1.61 14.41
C LEU A 76 16.79 3.10 14.03
N VAL A 77 15.88 3.49 13.15
CA VAL A 77 15.68 4.87 12.74
C VAL A 77 15.17 5.70 13.91
N SER A 78 14.23 5.20 14.70
CA SER A 78 13.72 5.87 15.91
C SER A 78 14.84 6.13 16.93
N LEU A 79 15.73 5.15 17.11
CA LEU A 79 16.88 5.30 18.01
C LEU A 79 17.84 6.37 17.50
N ALA A 80 18.15 6.36 16.19
CA ALA A 80 19.01 7.37 15.57
C ALA A 80 18.41 8.77 15.66
N LEU A 81 17.08 8.88 15.46
CA LEU A 81 16.33 10.13 15.52
C LEU A 81 16.38 10.72 16.94
N VAL A 82 16.09 9.91 17.95
CA VAL A 82 16.17 10.32 19.36
C VAL A 82 17.61 10.72 19.73
N ALA A 83 18.60 9.94 19.32
CA ALA A 83 20.01 10.27 19.56
C ALA A 83 20.40 11.61 18.93
N SER A 84 20.01 11.87 17.67
CA SER A 84 20.29 13.14 16.99
C SER A 84 19.68 14.34 17.71
N VAL A 85 18.44 14.21 18.18
CA VAL A 85 17.78 15.26 18.99
C VAL A 85 18.52 15.48 20.29
N CYS A 86 18.94 14.41 20.98
CA CYS A 86 19.63 14.50 22.27
C CYS A 86 21.00 15.20 22.16
N ILE A 87 21.71 15.05 21.05
CA ILE A 87 23.00 15.74 20.81
C ILE A 87 22.82 17.13 20.20
N GLY A 88 21.59 17.55 19.90
CA GLY A 88 21.29 18.88 19.36
C GLY A 88 21.37 18.99 17.83
N GLU A 89 21.57 17.89 17.13
CA GLU A 89 21.59 17.84 15.65
C GLU A 89 20.17 17.78 15.08
N ILE A 90 19.42 18.86 15.25
CA ILE A 90 17.99 18.94 14.91
C ILE A 90 17.75 18.80 13.41
N PHE A 91 18.62 19.44 12.59
CA PHE A 91 18.52 19.30 11.14
C PHE A 91 18.67 17.84 10.71
N ALA A 92 19.70 17.14 11.20
CA ALA A 92 19.94 15.72 10.86
C ALA A 92 18.76 14.83 11.29
N ALA A 93 18.16 15.08 12.46
CA ALA A 93 16.98 14.37 12.91
C ALA A 93 15.78 14.59 11.96
N GLY A 94 15.52 15.83 11.55
CA GLY A 94 14.43 16.17 10.62
C GLY A 94 14.63 15.59 9.23
N GLU A 95 15.86 15.61 8.71
CA GLU A 95 16.24 15.02 7.43
C GLU A 95 16.01 13.50 7.42
N VAL A 96 16.49 12.79 8.44
CA VAL A 96 16.32 11.33 8.58
C VAL A 96 14.83 10.97 8.66
N ALA A 97 14.04 11.69 9.46
CA ALA A 97 12.61 11.48 9.56
C ALA A 97 11.90 11.68 8.21
N PHE A 98 12.25 12.74 7.48
CA PHE A 98 11.71 13.03 6.16
C PHE A 98 12.05 11.95 5.13
N ILE A 99 13.32 11.53 5.05
CA ILE A 99 13.78 10.51 4.09
C ILE A 99 13.10 9.17 4.37
N MET A 100 12.98 8.79 5.65
CA MET A 100 12.32 7.53 6.02
C MET A 100 10.84 7.53 5.64
N GLN A 101 10.12 8.61 5.94
CA GLN A 101 8.72 8.75 5.57
C GLN A 101 8.52 8.77 4.05
N LEU A 102 9.43 9.41 3.31
CA LEU A 102 9.42 9.38 1.84
C LEU A 102 9.60 7.95 1.32
N GLY A 103 10.53 7.19 1.90
CA GLY A 103 10.76 5.79 1.56
C GLY A 103 9.52 4.93 1.78
N GLY A 104 8.87 5.04 2.93
CA GLY A 104 7.63 4.34 3.26
C GLY A 104 6.49 4.65 2.28
N LEU A 105 6.28 5.93 1.96
CA LEU A 105 5.27 6.34 0.98
C LEU A 105 5.54 5.76 -0.42
N LEU A 106 6.80 5.75 -0.87
CA LEU A 106 7.17 5.16 -2.16
C LEU A 106 6.96 3.64 -2.18
N GLU A 107 7.25 2.96 -1.08
CA GLU A 107 6.98 1.53 -0.92
C GLU A 107 5.48 1.24 -0.99
N GLU A 108 4.65 1.98 -0.25
CA GLU A 108 3.20 1.85 -0.26
C GLU A 108 2.62 2.04 -1.67
N LEU A 109 3.03 3.11 -2.38
CA LEU A 109 2.61 3.38 -3.75
C LEU A 109 3.04 2.27 -4.72
N THR A 110 4.23 1.69 -4.54
CA THR A 110 4.75 0.60 -5.36
C THR A 110 3.94 -0.67 -5.14
N VAL A 111 3.67 -1.03 -3.88
CA VAL A 111 2.86 -2.20 -3.51
C VAL A 111 1.42 -2.04 -4.01
N ALA A 112 0.81 -0.86 -3.84
CA ALA A 112 -0.54 -0.57 -4.34
C ALA A 112 -0.63 -0.74 -5.86
N LYS A 113 0.37 -0.25 -6.59
CA LYS A 113 0.45 -0.39 -8.04
C LYS A 113 0.61 -1.84 -8.50
N ALA A 114 1.43 -2.62 -7.77
CA ALA A 114 1.61 -4.05 -8.04
C ALA A 114 0.31 -4.82 -7.80
N ARG A 115 -0.41 -4.56 -6.70
CA ARG A 115 -1.71 -5.19 -6.40
C ARG A 115 -2.76 -4.89 -7.47
N ALA A 116 -2.87 -3.63 -7.91
CA ALA A 116 -3.78 -3.25 -8.99
C ALA A 116 -3.46 -3.96 -10.32
N GLY A 117 -2.21 -4.29 -10.58
CA GLY A 117 -1.78 -5.09 -11.73
C GLY A 117 -2.28 -6.53 -11.65
N ILE A 118 -2.12 -7.16 -10.49
CA ILE A 118 -2.58 -8.54 -10.23
C ILE A 118 -4.11 -8.62 -10.31
N GLU A 119 -4.82 -7.67 -9.72
CA GLU A 119 -6.28 -7.62 -9.71
C GLU A 119 -6.86 -7.53 -11.13
N LYS A 120 -6.23 -6.75 -12.01
CA LYS A 120 -6.59 -6.71 -13.43
C LYS A 120 -6.45 -8.07 -14.13
N LEU A 121 -5.42 -8.85 -13.79
CA LEU A 121 -5.20 -10.17 -14.37
C LEU A 121 -6.27 -11.19 -13.89
N VAL A 122 -6.66 -11.12 -12.62
CA VAL A 122 -7.72 -11.97 -12.06
C VAL A 122 -9.08 -11.72 -12.73
N HIS A 123 -9.36 -10.45 -13.08
CA HIS A 123 -10.61 -10.10 -13.78
C HIS A 123 -10.63 -10.43 -15.28
N LEU A 124 -9.52 -10.88 -15.88
CA LEU A 124 -9.51 -11.35 -17.27
C LEU A 124 -10.16 -12.72 -17.43
N THR A 125 -10.27 -13.52 -16.37
CA THR A 125 -10.99 -14.81 -16.41
C THR A 125 -12.49 -14.57 -16.26
N PRO A 126 -13.32 -15.02 -17.20
CA PRO A 126 -14.78 -14.87 -17.10
C PRO A 126 -15.30 -15.52 -15.81
N GLN A 127 -16.13 -14.78 -15.07
CA GLN A 127 -16.72 -15.27 -13.82
C GLN A 127 -17.97 -16.14 -14.05
N THR A 128 -18.53 -16.12 -15.28
CA THR A 128 -19.70 -16.86 -15.68
C THR A 128 -19.43 -17.70 -16.91
N ALA A 129 -20.12 -18.81 -17.04
CA ALA A 129 -20.07 -19.71 -18.16
C ALA A 129 -21.49 -19.93 -18.73
N ARG A 130 -21.60 -20.01 -20.06
CA ARG A 130 -22.84 -20.33 -20.76
C ARG A 130 -22.85 -21.81 -21.04
N VAL A 131 -23.64 -22.56 -20.29
CA VAL A 131 -23.75 -24.02 -20.40
C VAL A 131 -24.94 -24.42 -21.23
N LEU A 132 -24.76 -25.42 -22.09
CA LEU A 132 -25.83 -26.03 -22.90
C LEU A 132 -26.36 -27.28 -22.19
N ARG A 133 -27.54 -27.21 -21.59
CA ARG A 133 -28.19 -28.34 -20.92
C ARG A 133 -29.57 -28.58 -21.54
N GLY A 134 -29.78 -29.78 -22.06
CA GLY A 134 -31.08 -30.15 -22.64
C GLY A 134 -31.51 -29.36 -23.87
N GLY A 135 -30.61 -28.63 -24.54
CA GLY A 135 -30.88 -27.76 -25.68
C GLY A 135 -31.17 -26.31 -25.33
N GLU A 136 -31.16 -25.96 -24.05
CA GLU A 136 -31.29 -24.59 -23.56
C GLU A 136 -29.94 -24.07 -23.10
N GLU A 137 -29.75 -22.73 -23.18
CA GLU A 137 -28.55 -22.05 -22.69
C GLU A 137 -28.81 -21.48 -21.30
N GLU A 138 -27.97 -21.85 -20.35
CA GLU A 138 -28.01 -21.36 -18.98
C GLU A 138 -26.67 -20.65 -18.63
N ILE A 139 -26.78 -19.48 -18.04
CA ILE A 139 -25.57 -18.75 -17.54
C ILE A 139 -25.42 -19.08 -16.07
N ILE A 140 -24.31 -19.76 -15.75
CA ILE A 140 -23.96 -20.13 -14.36
C ILE A 140 -22.62 -19.55 -13.99
N PRO A 141 -22.29 -19.45 -12.69
CA PRO A 141 -20.93 -19.16 -12.23
C PRO A 141 -19.93 -20.15 -12.81
N ALA A 142 -18.78 -19.68 -13.29
CA ALA A 142 -17.75 -20.54 -13.89
C ALA A 142 -17.28 -21.68 -12.95
N GLN A 143 -17.37 -21.44 -11.64
CA GLN A 143 -17.02 -22.41 -10.60
C GLN A 143 -18.01 -23.60 -10.48
N GLU A 144 -19.22 -23.46 -11.02
CA GLU A 144 -20.26 -24.48 -10.99
C GLU A 144 -20.25 -25.39 -12.24
N VAL A 145 -19.37 -25.09 -13.19
CA VAL A 145 -19.20 -25.92 -14.40
C VAL A 145 -18.58 -27.25 -14.03
N GLN A 146 -19.15 -28.32 -14.53
CA GLN A 146 -18.70 -29.68 -14.26
C GLN A 146 -18.02 -30.31 -15.49
N VAL A 147 -17.16 -31.29 -15.24
CA VAL A 147 -16.50 -32.07 -16.30
C VAL A 147 -17.57 -32.78 -17.13
N GLY A 148 -17.55 -32.53 -18.43
CA GLY A 148 -18.55 -33.07 -19.37
C GLY A 148 -19.64 -32.09 -19.77
N ASP A 149 -19.75 -30.92 -19.12
CA ASP A 149 -20.65 -29.85 -19.56
C ASP A 149 -20.19 -29.31 -20.95
N ARG A 150 -21.16 -29.02 -21.80
CA ARG A 150 -20.92 -28.31 -23.06
C ARG A 150 -21.12 -26.82 -22.85
N LEU A 151 -20.12 -26.04 -23.23
CA LEU A 151 -20.14 -24.60 -23.10
C LEU A 151 -20.22 -23.94 -24.48
N ARG A 152 -20.95 -22.83 -24.55
CA ARG A 152 -20.95 -21.95 -25.71
C ARG A 152 -20.20 -20.67 -25.40
N VAL A 153 -19.19 -20.39 -26.19
CA VAL A 153 -18.42 -19.13 -26.10
C VAL A 153 -18.72 -18.30 -27.34
N LEU A 154 -19.22 -17.10 -27.16
CA LEU A 154 -19.55 -16.18 -28.23
C LEU A 154 -18.33 -15.33 -28.64
N PRO A 155 -18.32 -14.79 -29.88
CA PRO A 155 -17.28 -13.87 -30.30
C PRO A 155 -17.12 -12.69 -29.33
N GLY A 156 -15.90 -12.48 -28.84
CA GLY A 156 -15.58 -11.44 -27.84
C GLY A 156 -15.74 -11.87 -26.38
N GLU A 157 -16.26 -13.07 -26.12
CA GLU A 157 -16.26 -13.64 -24.76
C GLU A 157 -14.94 -14.39 -24.49
N GLY A 158 -14.49 -14.37 -23.23
CA GLY A 158 -13.37 -15.21 -22.78
C GLY A 158 -13.80 -16.66 -22.56
N VAL A 159 -12.87 -17.59 -22.67
CA VAL A 159 -13.09 -19.01 -22.31
C VAL A 159 -13.09 -19.13 -20.78
N PRO A 160 -14.21 -19.55 -20.15
CA PRO A 160 -14.36 -19.50 -18.69
C PRO A 160 -13.64 -20.61 -17.93
N VAL A 161 -13.42 -21.76 -18.56
CA VAL A 161 -12.76 -22.94 -17.96
C VAL A 161 -11.97 -23.69 -19.03
N ASP A 162 -11.03 -24.53 -18.61
CA ASP A 162 -10.29 -25.39 -19.51
C ASP A 162 -11.23 -26.42 -20.19
N GLY A 163 -11.01 -26.67 -21.48
CA GLY A 163 -11.86 -27.56 -22.23
C GLY A 163 -11.30 -27.95 -23.58
N VAL A 164 -12.06 -28.78 -24.32
CA VAL A 164 -11.74 -29.22 -25.68
C VAL A 164 -12.78 -28.67 -26.62
N ILE A 165 -12.35 -28.09 -27.75
CA ILE A 165 -13.26 -27.59 -28.77
C ILE A 165 -13.92 -28.79 -29.45
N VAL A 166 -15.25 -28.88 -29.36
CA VAL A 166 -16.05 -29.95 -29.97
C VAL A 166 -16.72 -29.49 -31.25
N GLU A 167 -16.97 -28.19 -31.40
CA GLU A 167 -17.64 -27.61 -32.56
C GLU A 167 -17.25 -26.14 -32.72
N GLY A 168 -17.19 -25.63 -33.94
CA GLY A 168 -16.90 -24.24 -34.26
C GLY A 168 -15.45 -23.99 -34.65
N GLN A 169 -15.20 -22.76 -35.07
CA GLN A 169 -13.86 -22.28 -35.48
C GLN A 169 -13.71 -20.82 -35.08
N THR A 170 -12.62 -20.49 -34.35
CA THR A 170 -12.32 -19.13 -33.95
C THR A 170 -10.81 -18.94 -33.74
N SER A 171 -10.37 -17.71 -33.69
CA SER A 171 -9.02 -17.36 -33.23
C SER A 171 -9.09 -16.85 -31.80
N ILE A 172 -8.20 -17.36 -30.93
CA ILE A 172 -8.07 -16.97 -29.54
C ILE A 172 -6.77 -16.19 -29.39
N ASN A 173 -6.82 -15.01 -28.75
CA ASN A 173 -5.65 -14.21 -28.41
C ASN A 173 -5.15 -14.56 -27.01
#